data_d102953f37883ff4052484bcbeef7a35
#
_entry.id   d102953f37883ff4052484bcbeef7a35
#
_cell.length_a   1.000
_cell.length_b   1.000
_cell.length_c   1.000
_cell.angle_alpha   90.00
_cell.angle_beta   90.00
_cell.angle_gamma   90.00
#
_symmetry.space_group_name_H-M   'P 1'
#
loop_
_entity.id
_entity.type
_entity.pdbx_description
1 polymer ?
#
loop_
_entity_poly.entity_id
_entity_poly.type
_entity_poly.pdbx_seq_one_letter_code
_entity_poly.pdbx_strand_id
1 'polypeptide(L)'
;MENSRKEPLIRIEKRSERPHGQIIRLRLLSVLLAIVAGGLFILFIGYNPFSVYGTIVSGAFRSTMAFQATIKLMVPLLIPALGVTLAFKMRFWNIGAEGQIIMGAIFATYFALFCWDFPHWLLMICMFLAGMLGGALWGLIPALFKAKFDTNETLFTLMLNYVALYLISFLRDGPWKDPNSSGFPKIARFGENAQLDKIFGVHAGWLIGLVLVVIVFVYLKFTKQGYEIGVVGESRATANYAGMNYKKIVLRTMAFSGGICGIAGMVQASGSDLTLTTSVAGGVGFTAIIVAWLAQLNPVGILVVSFLFAVLEKGSTVMQSAHGLSAYSADVLQGIILFFVLGCEFFVRYKFVTRRKGGHA
;
A
#
# COMPACT_ATOMS: atom_id res chain seq x y z
N MET A 1 34.07 -28.95 30.63
CA MET A 1 33.25 -29.75 29.68
C MET A 1 32.60 -28.77 28.70
N GLU A 2 33.26 -28.58 27.58
CA GLU A 2 32.85 -27.66 26.52
C GLU A 2 31.73 -28.33 25.72
N ASN A 3 30.53 -27.78 25.82
CA ASN A 3 29.34 -28.28 25.15
C ASN A 3 29.49 -28.06 23.64
N SER A 4 30.06 -29.03 22.93
CA SER A 4 30.13 -29.03 21.46
C SER A 4 28.72 -29.09 20.90
N ARG A 5 28.05 -27.94 20.78
CA ARG A 5 26.82 -27.83 20.01
C ARG A 5 27.12 -28.25 18.58
N LYS A 6 26.61 -29.41 18.17
CA LYS A 6 26.73 -29.89 16.79
C LYS A 6 26.19 -28.80 15.88
N GLU A 7 27.07 -28.22 15.06
CA GLU A 7 26.67 -27.24 14.08
C GLU A 7 25.56 -27.83 13.17
N PRO A 8 24.52 -27.06 12.87
CA PRO A 8 23.41 -27.54 12.01
C PRO A 8 23.94 -27.89 10.60
N LEU A 9 23.36 -28.93 9.99
CA LEU A 9 23.73 -29.43 8.67
C LEU A 9 23.60 -28.37 7.58
N ILE A 10 22.64 -27.44 7.75
CA ILE A 10 22.41 -26.29 6.87
C ILE A 10 22.46 -25.02 7.70
N ARG A 11 23.28 -24.08 7.31
CA ARG A 11 23.41 -22.76 7.93
C ARG A 11 22.97 -21.70 6.96
N ILE A 12 22.14 -20.75 7.44
CA ILE A 12 21.73 -19.59 6.66
C ILE A 12 22.72 -18.48 6.95
N GLU A 13 23.45 -18.05 5.93
CA GLU A 13 24.40 -16.95 6.05
C GLU A 13 23.95 -15.76 5.22
N LYS A 14 24.11 -14.56 5.77
CA LYS A 14 23.89 -13.32 5.03
C LYS A 14 24.96 -13.23 3.93
N ARG A 15 24.53 -12.97 2.70
CA ARG A 15 25.48 -12.80 1.59
C ARG A 15 26.11 -11.41 1.64
N SER A 16 27.38 -11.35 1.25
CA SER A 16 27.99 -10.13 0.75
C SER A 16 27.31 -9.72 -0.56
N GLU A 17 27.35 -8.44 -0.89
CA GLU A 17 26.64 -7.87 -2.03
C GLU A 17 26.80 -8.67 -3.34
N ARG A 18 25.71 -8.87 -4.05
CA ARG A 18 25.70 -9.49 -5.38
C ARG A 18 25.84 -8.42 -6.46
N PRO A 19 26.50 -8.76 -7.61
CA PRO A 19 26.46 -7.90 -8.78
C PRO A 19 25.01 -7.69 -9.25
N HIS A 20 24.67 -6.46 -9.61
CA HIS A 20 23.31 -6.04 -10.03
C HIS A 20 22.67 -6.96 -11.05
N GLY A 21 23.44 -7.49 -12.01
CA GLY A 21 22.94 -8.42 -13.03
C GLY A 21 22.43 -9.75 -12.47
N GLN A 22 23.02 -10.27 -11.39
CA GLN A 22 22.53 -11.50 -10.76
C GLN A 22 21.23 -11.27 -9.99
N ILE A 23 21.08 -10.10 -9.36
CA ILE A 23 19.86 -9.72 -8.66
C ILE A 23 18.69 -9.62 -9.66
N ILE A 24 18.91 -8.97 -10.81
CA ILE A 24 17.90 -8.84 -11.86
C ILE A 24 17.49 -10.23 -12.39
N ARG A 25 18.46 -11.13 -12.68
CA ARG A 25 18.17 -12.49 -13.13
C ARG A 25 17.33 -13.28 -12.13
N LEU A 26 17.64 -13.20 -10.84
CA LEU A 26 16.85 -13.87 -9.80
C LEU A 26 15.42 -13.33 -9.72
N ARG A 27 15.23 -12.03 -9.86
CA ARG A 27 13.91 -11.41 -9.89
C ARG A 27 13.10 -11.82 -11.11
N LEU A 28 13.72 -11.84 -12.28
CA LEU A 28 13.06 -12.35 -13.50
C LEU A 28 12.68 -13.82 -13.36
N LEU A 29 13.56 -14.63 -12.77
CA LEU A 29 13.27 -16.03 -12.47
C LEU A 29 12.11 -16.19 -11.49
N SER A 30 12.03 -15.36 -10.44
CA SER A 30 10.91 -15.43 -9.50
C SER A 30 9.58 -15.04 -10.11
N VAL A 31 9.56 -14.04 -10.99
CA VAL A 31 8.35 -13.65 -11.71
C VAL A 31 7.94 -14.79 -12.67
N LEU A 32 8.90 -15.42 -13.36
CA LEU A 32 8.62 -16.58 -14.20
C LEU A 32 8.03 -17.75 -13.39
N LEU A 33 8.63 -18.07 -12.25
CA LEU A 33 8.12 -19.11 -11.34
C LEU A 33 6.72 -18.76 -10.79
N ALA A 34 6.46 -17.49 -10.49
CA ALA A 34 5.14 -17.02 -10.08
C ALA A 34 4.09 -17.26 -11.19
N ILE A 35 4.43 -16.92 -12.44
CA ILE A 35 3.55 -17.14 -13.60
C ILE A 35 3.31 -18.64 -13.79
N VAL A 36 4.34 -19.48 -13.69
CA VAL A 36 4.20 -20.94 -13.81
C VAL A 36 3.33 -21.50 -12.68
N ALA A 37 3.58 -21.12 -11.44
CA ALA A 37 2.79 -21.58 -10.28
C ALA A 37 1.33 -21.10 -10.37
N GLY A 38 1.09 -19.85 -10.76
CA GLY A 38 -0.24 -19.34 -11.04
C GLY A 38 -0.92 -20.10 -12.19
N GLY A 39 -0.18 -20.44 -13.24
CA GLY A 39 -0.66 -21.28 -14.34
C GLY A 39 -1.06 -22.69 -13.89
N LEU A 40 -0.27 -23.32 -13.01
CA LEU A 40 -0.62 -24.60 -12.41
C LEU A 40 -1.87 -24.51 -11.55
N PHE A 41 -2.04 -23.43 -10.79
CA PHE A 41 -3.26 -23.16 -10.03
C PHE A 41 -4.48 -23.03 -10.97
N ILE A 42 -4.35 -22.30 -12.07
CA ILE A 42 -5.42 -22.14 -13.08
C ILE A 42 -5.78 -23.50 -13.70
N LEU A 43 -4.79 -24.34 -14.01
CA LEU A 43 -5.01 -25.71 -14.49
C LEU A 43 -5.73 -26.57 -13.45
N PHE A 44 -5.33 -26.46 -12.19
CA PHE A 44 -5.94 -27.21 -11.10
C PHE A 44 -7.45 -26.93 -10.92
N ILE A 45 -7.84 -25.68 -11.15
CA ILE A 45 -9.26 -25.27 -11.13
C ILE A 45 -9.99 -25.55 -12.46
N GLY A 46 -9.34 -26.20 -13.43
CA GLY A 46 -9.96 -26.69 -14.67
C GLY A 46 -9.97 -25.72 -15.84
N TYR A 47 -9.15 -24.66 -15.81
CA TYR A 47 -9.09 -23.66 -16.89
C TYR A 47 -7.75 -23.66 -17.62
N ASN A 48 -7.75 -23.15 -18.86
CA ASN A 48 -6.53 -23.00 -19.65
C ASN A 48 -5.76 -21.74 -19.21
N PRO A 49 -4.52 -21.85 -18.67
CA PRO A 49 -3.73 -20.73 -18.21
C PRO A 49 -3.48 -19.66 -19.27
N PHE A 50 -3.20 -20.06 -20.51
CA PHE A 50 -2.93 -19.12 -21.60
C PHE A 50 -4.18 -18.26 -21.92
N SER A 51 -5.36 -18.87 -21.92
CA SER A 51 -6.61 -18.16 -22.12
C SER A 51 -6.88 -17.19 -20.97
N VAL A 52 -6.69 -17.63 -19.72
CA VAL A 52 -6.90 -16.79 -18.51
C VAL A 52 -5.92 -15.63 -18.47
N TYR A 53 -4.63 -15.87 -18.66
CA TYR A 53 -3.62 -14.80 -18.69
C TYR A 53 -3.85 -13.83 -19.86
N GLY A 54 -4.22 -14.34 -21.04
CA GLY A 54 -4.61 -13.53 -22.18
C GLY A 54 -5.82 -12.64 -21.88
N THR A 55 -6.82 -13.17 -21.15
CA THR A 55 -8.01 -12.43 -20.73
C THR A 55 -7.66 -11.36 -19.68
N ILE A 56 -6.76 -11.66 -18.74
CA ILE A 56 -6.29 -10.69 -17.74
C ILE A 56 -5.62 -9.49 -18.42
N VAL A 57 -4.67 -9.75 -19.32
CA VAL A 57 -3.95 -8.67 -20.02
C VAL A 57 -4.88 -7.92 -20.96
N SER A 58 -5.61 -8.63 -21.81
CA SER A 58 -6.53 -8.00 -22.77
C SER A 58 -7.64 -7.23 -22.04
N GLY A 59 -8.14 -7.73 -20.91
CA GLY A 59 -9.18 -7.11 -20.11
C GLY A 59 -8.83 -5.70 -19.60
N ALA A 60 -7.54 -5.46 -19.34
CA ALA A 60 -7.06 -4.15 -18.90
C ALA A 60 -6.88 -3.15 -20.06
N PHE A 61 -6.61 -3.61 -21.28
CA PHE A 61 -6.19 -2.76 -22.40
C PHE A 61 -7.14 -2.74 -23.59
N ARG A 62 -8.16 -3.59 -23.65
CA ARG A 62 -8.98 -3.80 -24.83
C ARG A 62 -9.80 -2.58 -25.28
N SER A 63 -10.02 -1.58 -24.42
CA SER A 63 -10.76 -0.34 -24.75
C SER A 63 -10.27 0.81 -23.89
N THR A 64 -10.51 2.05 -24.34
CA THR A 64 -10.23 3.26 -23.56
C THR A 64 -10.91 3.22 -22.18
N MET A 65 -12.15 2.74 -22.10
CA MET A 65 -12.86 2.58 -20.82
C MET A 65 -12.21 1.55 -19.90
N ALA A 66 -11.70 0.44 -20.46
CA ALA A 66 -10.99 -0.58 -19.69
C ALA A 66 -9.68 -0.03 -19.13
N PHE A 67 -8.92 0.71 -19.94
CA PHE A 67 -7.69 1.36 -19.52
C PHE A 67 -7.94 2.44 -18.44
N GLN A 68 -8.96 3.28 -18.62
CA GLN A 68 -9.40 4.27 -17.61
C GLN A 68 -9.77 3.59 -16.28
N ALA A 69 -10.48 2.46 -16.32
CA ALA A 69 -10.81 1.69 -15.13
C ALA A 69 -9.56 1.09 -14.47
N THR A 70 -8.57 0.66 -15.24
CA THR A 70 -7.28 0.18 -14.71
C THR A 70 -6.52 1.30 -14.00
N ILE A 71 -6.46 2.52 -14.59
CA ILE A 71 -5.86 3.67 -13.91
C ILE A 71 -6.61 4.03 -12.64
N LYS A 72 -7.95 3.96 -12.65
CA LYS A 72 -8.78 4.20 -11.47
C LYS A 72 -8.43 3.24 -10.31
N LEU A 73 -8.20 1.96 -10.61
CA LEU A 73 -7.80 0.95 -9.63
C LEU A 73 -6.35 1.11 -9.15
N MET A 74 -5.46 1.67 -9.97
CA MET A 74 -4.07 1.95 -9.59
C MET A 74 -3.96 3.00 -8.48
N VAL A 75 -4.79 4.03 -8.50
CA VAL A 75 -4.67 5.21 -7.62
C VAL A 75 -4.72 4.85 -6.13
N PRO A 76 -5.72 4.07 -5.64
CA PRO A 76 -5.81 3.70 -4.24
C PRO A 76 -4.69 2.78 -3.77
N LEU A 77 -3.99 2.09 -4.67
CA LEU A 77 -2.80 1.30 -4.36
C LEU A 77 -1.53 2.17 -4.32
N LEU A 78 -1.40 3.08 -5.28
CA LEU A 78 -0.23 3.93 -5.48
C LEU A 78 -0.01 4.87 -4.29
N ILE A 79 -1.05 5.65 -3.93
CA ILE A 79 -0.90 6.72 -2.94
C ILE A 79 -0.54 6.17 -1.55
N PRO A 80 -1.24 5.18 -0.99
CA PRO A 80 -0.86 4.65 0.32
C PRO A 80 0.50 3.93 0.31
N ALA A 81 0.87 3.25 -0.79
CA ALA A 81 2.17 2.60 -0.88
C ALA A 81 3.34 3.61 -0.79
N LEU A 82 3.16 4.82 -1.33
CA LEU A 82 4.12 5.91 -1.14
C LEU A 82 4.19 6.35 0.33
N GLY A 83 3.04 6.46 1.00
CA GLY A 83 2.97 6.81 2.43
C GLY A 83 3.66 5.77 3.29
N VAL A 84 3.31 4.50 3.13
CA VAL A 84 3.90 3.37 3.87
C VAL A 84 5.42 3.28 3.65
N THR A 85 5.90 3.61 2.47
CA THR A 85 7.34 3.59 2.15
C THR A 85 8.16 4.50 3.07
N LEU A 86 7.64 5.66 3.46
CA LEU A 86 8.33 6.56 4.40
C LEU A 86 8.53 5.90 5.76
N ALA A 87 7.49 5.29 6.30
CA ALA A 87 7.54 4.57 7.57
C ALA A 87 8.49 3.39 7.52
N PHE A 88 8.41 2.56 6.47
CA PHE A 88 9.23 1.35 6.34
C PHE A 88 10.71 1.62 6.08
N LYS A 89 11.06 2.70 5.39
CA LYS A 89 12.46 3.13 5.27
C LYS A 89 13.08 3.48 6.62
N MET A 90 12.27 3.96 7.56
CA MET A 90 12.67 4.23 8.94
C MET A 90 12.64 2.96 9.81
N ARG A 91 12.24 1.80 9.26
CA ARG A 91 11.94 0.55 9.98
C ARG A 91 10.85 0.69 11.05
N PHE A 92 9.93 1.60 10.85
CA PHE A 92 8.68 1.68 11.60
C PHE A 92 7.63 0.84 10.86
N TRP A 93 7.19 -0.25 11.49
CA TRP A 93 6.26 -1.21 10.91
C TRP A 93 4.82 -0.68 10.97
N ASN A 94 4.50 0.27 10.07
CA ASN A 94 3.17 0.86 9.97
C ASN A 94 2.22 -0.05 9.20
N ILE A 95 1.48 -0.92 9.89
CA ILE A 95 0.38 -1.71 9.31
C ILE A 95 -0.94 -0.91 9.36
N GLY A 96 -0.90 0.32 9.85
CA GLY A 96 -2.06 1.19 10.06
C GLY A 96 -2.49 2.00 8.84
N ALA A 97 -1.96 1.73 7.65
CA ALA A 97 -2.31 2.48 6.44
C ALA A 97 -3.82 2.43 6.15
N GLU A 98 -4.47 1.28 6.40
CA GLU A 98 -5.92 1.09 6.24
C GLU A 98 -6.71 2.11 7.08
N GLY A 99 -6.40 2.21 8.38
CA GLY A 99 -7.05 3.18 9.29
C GLY A 99 -6.73 4.62 8.94
N GLN A 100 -5.52 4.91 8.45
CA GLN A 100 -5.12 6.23 8.00
C GLN A 100 -5.90 6.68 6.76
N ILE A 101 -6.18 5.76 5.82
CA ILE A 101 -7.05 5.99 4.66
C ILE A 101 -8.47 6.31 5.14
N ILE A 102 -9.03 5.49 6.03
CA ILE A 102 -10.38 5.66 6.57
C ILE A 102 -10.50 7.02 7.28
N MET A 103 -9.55 7.37 8.14
CA MET A 103 -9.60 8.64 8.86
C MET A 103 -9.45 9.84 7.92
N GLY A 104 -8.61 9.73 6.89
CA GLY A 104 -8.53 10.74 5.83
C GLY A 104 -9.86 10.91 5.09
N ALA A 105 -10.53 9.81 4.75
CA ALA A 105 -11.85 9.84 4.14
C ALA A 105 -12.91 10.47 5.07
N ILE A 106 -12.91 10.15 6.37
CA ILE A 106 -13.83 10.74 7.36
C ILE A 106 -13.64 12.25 7.43
N PHE A 107 -12.41 12.74 7.60
CA PHE A 107 -12.12 14.17 7.71
C PHE A 107 -12.50 14.93 6.43
N ALA A 108 -12.21 14.36 5.26
CA ALA A 108 -12.61 14.95 3.99
C ALA A 108 -14.14 14.97 3.82
N THR A 109 -14.82 13.89 4.22
CA THR A 109 -16.29 13.78 4.13
C THR A 109 -17.00 14.82 4.99
N TYR A 110 -16.44 15.22 6.12
CA TYR A 110 -17.01 16.30 6.94
C TYR A 110 -17.26 17.58 6.09
N PHE A 111 -16.25 17.99 5.33
CA PHE A 111 -16.37 19.16 4.46
C PHE A 111 -17.35 18.92 3.32
N ALA A 112 -17.33 17.72 2.73
CA ALA A 112 -18.25 17.37 1.63
C ALA A 112 -19.74 17.42 2.05
N LEU A 113 -20.05 17.08 3.30
CA LEU A 113 -21.43 17.04 3.80
C LEU A 113 -21.90 18.36 4.40
N PHE A 114 -21.03 19.10 5.09
CA PHE A 114 -21.41 20.25 5.89
C PHE A 114 -20.97 21.60 5.33
N CYS A 115 -20.13 21.61 4.29
CA CYS A 115 -19.62 22.84 3.66
C CYS A 115 -19.98 22.87 2.16
N TRP A 116 -21.15 22.35 1.80
CA TRP A 116 -21.60 22.23 0.39
C TRP A 116 -21.76 23.56 -0.34
N ASP A 117 -21.91 24.69 0.40
CA ASP A 117 -22.01 26.06 -0.14
C ASP A 117 -20.67 26.61 -0.67
N PHE A 118 -19.55 25.93 -0.37
CA PHE A 118 -18.25 26.37 -0.83
C PHE A 118 -18.12 26.18 -2.36
N PRO A 119 -17.44 27.10 -3.06
CA PRO A 119 -17.12 26.90 -4.46
C PRO A 119 -16.22 25.66 -4.61
N HIS A 120 -16.37 24.94 -5.71
CA HIS A 120 -15.71 23.67 -5.98
C HIS A 120 -14.20 23.66 -5.64
N TRP A 121 -13.45 24.65 -6.15
CA TRP A 121 -11.99 24.72 -5.90
C TRP A 121 -11.62 24.85 -4.43
N LEU A 122 -12.39 25.65 -3.66
CA LEU A 122 -12.13 25.83 -2.23
C LEU A 122 -12.49 24.56 -1.45
N LEU A 123 -13.61 23.94 -1.77
CA LEU A 123 -14.05 22.71 -1.15
C LEU A 123 -13.04 21.59 -1.39
N MET A 124 -12.51 21.46 -2.61
CA MET A 124 -11.47 20.47 -2.94
C MET A 124 -10.18 20.68 -2.13
N ILE A 125 -9.73 21.93 -1.98
CA ILE A 125 -8.57 22.25 -1.14
C ILE A 125 -8.83 21.89 0.32
N CYS A 126 -10.00 22.27 0.85
CA CYS A 126 -10.38 21.93 2.24
C CYS A 126 -10.44 20.42 2.45
N MET A 127 -11.06 19.67 1.55
CA MET A 127 -11.15 18.21 1.60
C MET A 127 -9.76 17.56 1.52
N PHE A 128 -8.89 18.07 0.64
CA PHE A 128 -7.51 17.57 0.50
C PHE A 128 -6.70 17.78 1.79
N LEU A 129 -6.72 19.00 2.35
CA LEU A 129 -6.02 19.31 3.58
C LEU A 129 -6.60 18.56 4.78
N ALA A 130 -7.93 18.45 4.84
CA ALA A 130 -8.62 17.68 5.89
C ALA A 130 -8.28 16.19 5.81
N GLY A 131 -8.29 15.60 4.60
CA GLY A 131 -7.90 14.21 4.39
C GLY A 131 -6.45 13.94 4.80
N MET A 132 -5.53 14.83 4.38
CA MET A 132 -4.13 14.76 4.81
C MET A 132 -3.98 14.88 6.33
N LEU A 133 -4.70 15.79 6.97
CA LEU A 133 -4.69 16.01 8.41
C LEU A 133 -5.26 14.79 9.17
N GLY A 134 -6.39 14.25 8.74
CA GLY A 134 -7.02 13.08 9.35
C GLY A 134 -6.09 11.87 9.37
N GLY A 135 -5.47 11.56 8.22
CA GLY A 135 -4.48 10.49 8.13
C GLY A 135 -3.21 10.77 8.94
N ALA A 136 -2.70 12.00 8.92
CA ALA A 136 -1.53 12.41 9.69
C ALA A 136 -1.76 12.29 11.20
N LEU A 137 -2.87 12.79 11.71
CA LEU A 137 -3.23 12.69 13.13
C LEU A 137 -3.35 11.23 13.56
N TRP A 138 -3.98 10.39 12.72
CA TRP A 138 -4.10 8.97 13.02
C TRP A 138 -2.76 8.25 13.04
N GLY A 139 -1.86 8.60 12.12
CA GLY A 139 -0.49 8.08 12.08
C GLY A 139 0.39 8.58 13.24
N LEU A 140 0.12 9.78 13.77
CA LEU A 140 0.84 10.33 14.91
C LEU A 140 0.55 9.59 16.21
N ILE A 141 -0.64 9.03 16.41
CA ILE A 141 -0.99 8.31 17.65
C ILE A 141 0.02 7.20 17.94
N PRO A 142 0.21 6.17 17.06
CA PRO A 142 1.19 5.10 17.33
C PRO A 142 2.63 5.62 17.35
N ALA A 143 2.93 6.68 16.60
CA ALA A 143 4.26 7.29 16.58
C ALA A 143 4.62 7.93 17.93
N LEU A 144 3.67 8.61 18.58
CA LEU A 144 3.84 9.18 19.92
C LEU A 144 4.12 8.09 20.96
N PHE A 145 3.33 7.01 20.94
CA PHE A 145 3.50 5.89 21.86
C PHE A 145 4.84 5.17 21.61
N LYS A 146 5.23 4.97 20.36
CA LYS A 146 6.55 4.41 20.01
C LYS A 146 7.69 5.31 20.48
N ALA A 147 7.60 6.60 20.22
CA ALA A 147 8.67 7.56 20.55
C ALA A 147 8.83 7.77 22.06
N LYS A 148 7.74 7.66 22.85
CA LYS A 148 7.75 7.94 24.29
C LYS A 148 7.91 6.68 25.14
N PHE A 149 7.25 5.58 24.76
CA PHE A 149 7.13 4.36 25.56
C PHE A 149 7.74 3.12 24.89
N ASP A 150 8.30 3.25 23.69
CA ASP A 150 8.86 2.17 22.87
C ASP A 150 7.90 0.98 22.67
N THR A 151 6.61 1.27 22.52
CA THR A 151 5.54 0.29 22.30
C THR A 151 5.74 -0.46 20.98
N ASN A 152 5.09 -1.63 20.85
CA ASN A 152 5.05 -2.37 19.60
C ASN A 152 4.16 -1.65 18.58
N GLU A 153 4.79 -0.97 17.61
CA GLU A 153 4.11 -0.18 16.58
C GLU A 153 3.23 -1.02 15.66
N THR A 154 3.64 -2.25 15.39
CA THR A 154 2.92 -3.18 14.51
C THR A 154 1.53 -3.51 15.03
N LEU A 155 1.47 -3.98 16.30
CA LEU A 155 0.21 -4.30 16.94
C LEU A 155 -0.65 -3.04 17.16
N PHE A 156 -0.02 -1.94 17.57
CA PHE A 156 -0.73 -0.70 17.85
C PHE A 156 -1.41 -0.15 16.58
N THR A 157 -0.66 -0.08 15.47
CA THR A 157 -1.20 0.40 14.19
C THR A 157 -2.28 -0.52 13.63
N LEU A 158 -2.14 -1.85 13.80
CA LEU A 158 -3.15 -2.81 13.39
C LEU A 158 -4.47 -2.64 14.18
N MET A 159 -4.39 -2.45 15.51
CA MET A 159 -5.59 -2.24 16.33
C MET A 159 -6.31 -0.94 15.94
N LEU A 160 -5.57 0.12 15.62
CA LEU A 160 -6.16 1.38 15.17
C LEU A 160 -6.93 1.26 13.85
N ASN A 161 -6.63 0.27 12.98
CA ASN A 161 -7.44 0.03 11.78
C ASN A 161 -8.88 -0.37 12.15
N TYR A 162 -9.04 -1.24 13.15
CA TYR A 162 -10.37 -1.64 13.61
C TYR A 162 -11.11 -0.48 14.28
N VAL A 163 -10.41 0.35 15.05
CA VAL A 163 -11.03 1.55 15.64
C VAL A 163 -11.53 2.49 14.54
N ALA A 164 -10.75 2.74 13.49
CA ALA A 164 -11.17 3.56 12.35
C ALA A 164 -12.39 2.95 11.62
N LEU A 165 -12.40 1.62 11.42
CA LEU A 165 -13.50 0.90 10.78
C LEU A 165 -14.80 0.99 11.59
N TYR A 166 -14.72 0.84 12.92
CA TYR A 166 -15.89 0.98 13.76
C TYR A 166 -16.35 2.44 13.88
N LEU A 167 -15.41 3.40 13.82
CA LEU A 167 -15.78 4.82 13.82
C LEU A 167 -16.59 5.21 12.58
N ILE A 168 -16.19 4.74 11.38
CA ILE A 168 -16.97 5.00 10.16
C ILE A 168 -18.35 4.33 10.25
N SER A 169 -18.45 3.13 10.81
CA SER A 169 -19.73 2.44 11.02
C SER A 169 -20.63 3.22 11.99
N PHE A 170 -20.07 3.72 13.10
CA PHE A 170 -20.78 4.59 14.04
C PHE A 170 -21.31 5.88 13.37
N LEU A 171 -20.49 6.53 12.55
CA LEU A 171 -20.90 7.75 11.83
C LEU A 171 -22.03 7.45 10.83
N ARG A 172 -21.94 6.34 10.08
CA ARG A 172 -22.93 5.91 9.11
C ARG A 172 -24.29 5.58 9.75
N ASP A 173 -24.24 4.87 10.88
CA ASP A 173 -25.46 4.38 11.54
C ASP A 173 -26.10 5.44 12.45
N GLY A 174 -25.32 6.48 12.82
CA GLY A 174 -25.72 7.55 13.73
C GLY A 174 -25.72 8.93 13.09
N PRO A 175 -24.74 9.81 13.45
CA PRO A 175 -24.83 11.25 13.19
C PRO A 175 -24.76 11.66 11.71
N TRP A 176 -24.20 10.81 10.82
CA TRP A 176 -24.07 11.10 9.39
C TRP A 176 -25.02 10.27 8.53
N LYS A 177 -25.97 9.58 9.14
CA LYS A 177 -26.99 8.82 8.43
C LYS A 177 -27.80 9.75 7.53
N ASP A 178 -27.93 9.38 6.25
CA ASP A 178 -28.81 10.08 5.31
C ASP A 178 -30.27 9.93 5.75
N PRO A 179 -30.99 11.04 6.06
CA PRO A 179 -32.39 11.01 6.45
C PRO A 179 -33.31 10.38 5.39
N ASN A 180 -32.92 10.47 4.11
CA ASN A 180 -33.68 9.93 2.98
C ASN A 180 -33.37 8.47 2.68
N SER A 181 -32.50 7.82 3.48
CA SER A 181 -32.18 6.41 3.27
C SER A 181 -33.34 5.50 3.68
N SER A 182 -33.95 4.82 2.71
CA SER A 182 -34.89 3.73 2.94
C SER A 182 -34.13 2.41 2.97
N GLY A 183 -34.27 1.63 4.04
CA GLY A 183 -33.60 0.35 4.21
C GLY A 183 -32.28 0.44 4.98
N PHE A 184 -31.17 0.03 4.38
CA PHE A 184 -29.86 0.03 5.06
C PHE A 184 -29.32 1.45 5.29
N PRO A 185 -28.73 1.75 6.47
CA PRO A 185 -28.12 3.03 6.76
C PRO A 185 -26.97 3.32 5.79
N LYS A 186 -26.96 4.52 5.22
CA LYS A 186 -25.90 5.01 4.34
C LYS A 186 -25.61 6.48 4.65
N ILE A 187 -24.45 6.94 4.26
CA ILE A 187 -24.10 8.37 4.23
C ILE A 187 -24.55 8.95 2.89
N ALA A 188 -25.00 10.20 2.89
CA ALA A 188 -25.47 10.87 1.70
C ALA A 188 -24.38 10.94 0.61
N ARG A 189 -24.81 10.90 -0.65
CA ARG A 189 -23.90 11.10 -1.78
C ARG A 189 -23.39 12.54 -1.78
N PHE A 190 -22.12 12.70 -2.14
CA PHE A 190 -21.49 14.00 -2.23
C PHE A 190 -22.11 14.84 -3.36
N GLY A 191 -22.34 16.11 -3.10
CA GLY A 191 -22.73 17.09 -4.09
C GLY A 191 -21.66 17.21 -5.19
N GLU A 192 -22.02 17.78 -6.35
CA GLU A 192 -21.11 17.93 -7.49
C GLU A 192 -19.84 18.70 -7.12
N ASN A 193 -19.94 19.72 -6.26
CA ASN A 193 -18.80 20.52 -5.80
C ASN A 193 -17.79 19.71 -4.95
N ALA A 194 -18.20 18.57 -4.37
CA ALA A 194 -17.36 17.70 -3.54
C ALA A 194 -16.81 16.47 -4.30
N GLN A 195 -17.01 16.41 -5.61
CA GLN A 195 -16.51 15.34 -6.47
C GLN A 195 -15.24 15.79 -7.19
N LEU A 196 -14.24 14.91 -7.26
CA LEU A 196 -13.02 15.17 -8.03
C LEU A 196 -13.32 15.23 -9.53
N ASP A 197 -12.79 16.27 -10.18
CA ASP A 197 -12.88 16.44 -11.63
C ASP A 197 -12.34 15.22 -12.38
N LYS A 198 -12.95 14.93 -13.53
CA LYS A 198 -12.49 13.87 -14.42
C LYS A 198 -11.55 14.44 -15.47
N ILE A 199 -10.33 13.92 -15.51
CA ILE A 199 -9.32 14.28 -16.51
C ILE A 199 -9.02 13.02 -17.32
N PHE A 200 -9.22 13.10 -18.64
CA PHE A 200 -9.15 11.94 -19.54
C PHE A 200 -10.06 10.77 -19.12
N GLY A 201 -11.25 11.08 -18.56
CA GLY A 201 -12.24 10.07 -18.16
C GLY A 201 -11.97 9.38 -16.82
N VAL A 202 -10.89 9.73 -16.11
CA VAL A 202 -10.54 9.25 -14.77
C VAL A 202 -10.52 10.44 -13.81
N HIS A 203 -10.95 10.24 -12.57
CA HIS A 203 -10.87 11.30 -11.54
C HIS A 203 -9.43 11.79 -11.35
N ALA A 204 -9.25 13.10 -11.06
CA ALA A 204 -7.94 13.75 -10.94
C ALA A 204 -6.96 13.13 -9.92
N GLY A 205 -7.41 12.17 -9.13
CA GLY A 205 -6.58 11.43 -8.17
C GLY A 205 -5.35 10.77 -8.78
N TRP A 206 -5.38 10.38 -10.07
CA TRP A 206 -4.19 9.84 -10.74
C TRP A 206 -3.09 10.89 -10.91
N LEU A 207 -3.43 12.15 -11.18
CA LEU A 207 -2.45 13.25 -11.20
C LEU A 207 -1.89 13.50 -9.81
N ILE A 208 -2.74 13.53 -8.79
CA ILE A 208 -2.30 13.64 -7.39
C ILE A 208 -1.31 12.52 -7.07
N GLY A 209 -1.59 11.28 -7.47
CA GLY A 209 -0.70 10.14 -7.30
C GLY A 209 0.65 10.34 -7.98
N LEU A 210 0.68 10.80 -9.24
CA LEU A 210 1.93 11.08 -9.96
C LEU A 210 2.75 12.20 -9.32
N VAL A 211 2.09 13.29 -8.91
CA VAL A 211 2.75 14.38 -8.19
C VAL A 211 3.36 13.88 -6.88
N LEU A 212 2.63 13.03 -6.14
CA LEU A 212 3.14 12.43 -4.90
C LEU A 212 4.33 11.49 -5.16
N VAL A 213 4.37 10.75 -6.28
CA VAL A 213 5.56 9.95 -6.67
C VAL A 213 6.79 10.86 -6.75
N VAL A 214 6.67 12.00 -7.45
CA VAL A 214 7.78 12.95 -7.60
C VAL A 214 8.16 13.55 -6.24
N ILE A 215 7.19 14.00 -5.46
CA ILE A 215 7.40 14.59 -4.14
C ILE A 215 8.13 13.60 -3.21
N VAL A 216 7.65 12.36 -3.11
CA VAL A 216 8.26 11.34 -2.24
C VAL A 216 9.63 10.94 -2.74
N PHE A 217 9.83 10.85 -4.06
CA PHE A 217 11.14 10.59 -4.66
C PHE A 217 12.17 11.68 -4.30
N VAL A 218 11.80 12.94 -4.52
CA VAL A 218 12.66 14.10 -4.20
C VAL A 218 12.92 14.16 -2.68
N TYR A 219 11.87 13.99 -1.87
CA TYR A 219 11.96 14.01 -0.42
C TYR A 219 12.94 12.97 0.11
N LEU A 220 12.84 11.72 -0.35
CA LEU A 220 13.69 10.64 0.12
C LEU A 220 15.14 10.74 -0.40
N LYS A 221 15.35 11.23 -1.62
CA LYS A 221 16.67 11.18 -2.26
C LYS A 221 17.47 12.46 -2.09
N PHE A 222 16.81 13.62 -2.04
CA PHE A 222 17.48 14.91 -2.13
C PHE A 222 17.31 15.81 -0.90
N THR A 223 16.59 15.36 0.14
CA THR A 223 16.42 16.17 1.36
C THR A 223 17.19 15.60 2.55
N LYS A 224 17.60 16.50 3.46
CA LYS A 224 18.18 16.14 4.77
C LYS A 224 17.25 15.20 5.53
N GLN A 225 15.95 15.42 5.43
CA GLN A 225 14.94 14.62 6.14
C GLN A 225 14.87 13.18 5.61
N GLY A 226 15.00 12.99 4.29
CA GLY A 226 15.09 11.66 3.70
C GLY A 226 16.35 10.91 4.12
N TYR A 227 17.49 11.62 4.23
CA TYR A 227 18.72 11.06 4.77
C TYR A 227 18.55 10.64 6.24
N GLU A 228 17.95 11.49 7.09
CA GLU A 228 17.68 11.17 8.50
C GLU A 228 16.81 9.92 8.66
N ILE A 229 15.80 9.74 7.81
CA ILE A 229 14.95 8.54 7.76
C ILE A 229 15.80 7.29 7.49
N GLY A 230 16.71 7.35 6.52
CA GLY A 230 17.61 6.25 6.19
C GLY A 230 18.52 5.88 7.35
N VAL A 231 19.17 6.85 7.98
CA VAL A 231 20.08 6.63 9.12
C VAL A 231 19.35 6.01 10.31
N VAL A 232 18.16 6.54 10.66
CA VAL A 232 17.34 5.96 11.73
C VAL A 232 16.92 4.52 11.39
N GLY A 233 16.60 4.26 10.12
CA GLY A 233 16.27 2.92 9.65
C GLY A 233 17.43 1.93 9.72
N GLU A 234 18.66 2.36 9.60
CA GLU A 234 19.84 1.48 9.77
C GLU A 234 20.13 1.22 11.24
N SER A 235 20.25 2.28 12.05
CA SER A 235 20.58 2.18 13.46
C SER A 235 20.14 3.41 14.25
N ARG A 236 19.25 3.20 15.25
CA ARG A 236 18.87 4.24 16.22
C ARG A 236 20.09 4.77 17.01
N ALA A 237 21.04 3.88 17.35
CA ALA A 237 22.23 4.28 18.08
C ALA A 237 23.11 5.21 17.23
N THR A 238 23.31 4.89 15.96
CA THR A 238 24.08 5.72 15.00
C THR A 238 23.41 7.09 14.81
N ALA A 239 22.10 7.14 14.69
CA ALA A 239 21.36 8.39 14.57
C ALA A 239 21.55 9.28 15.81
N ASN A 240 21.46 8.71 17.02
CA ASN A 240 21.66 9.44 18.27
C ASN A 240 23.11 9.93 18.41
N TYR A 241 24.09 9.10 18.03
CA TYR A 241 25.51 9.49 18.04
C TYR A 241 25.80 10.65 17.09
N ALA A 242 25.13 10.68 15.94
CA ALA A 242 25.19 11.78 14.97
C ALA A 242 24.37 13.02 15.38
N GLY A 243 23.85 13.09 16.62
CA GLY A 243 23.07 14.22 17.13
C GLY A 243 21.65 14.34 16.56
N MET A 244 21.13 13.30 15.90
CA MET A 244 19.78 13.31 15.32
C MET A 244 18.73 13.04 16.41
N ASN A 245 17.65 13.83 16.41
CA ASN A 245 16.54 13.62 17.35
C ASN A 245 15.60 12.54 16.85
N TYR A 246 15.79 11.30 17.29
CA TYR A 246 14.98 10.14 16.93
C TYR A 246 13.47 10.39 17.07
N LYS A 247 13.02 10.95 18.20
CA LYS A 247 11.60 11.19 18.46
C LYS A 247 10.99 12.14 17.43
N LYS A 248 11.69 13.25 17.12
CA LYS A 248 11.25 14.23 16.13
C LYS A 248 11.17 13.61 14.73
N ILE A 249 12.14 12.76 14.36
CA ILE A 249 12.18 12.10 13.07
C ILE A 249 11.01 11.13 12.93
N VAL A 250 10.75 10.29 13.95
CA VAL A 250 9.62 9.35 13.96
C VAL A 250 8.29 10.07 13.81
N LEU A 251 8.03 11.10 14.64
CA LEU A 251 6.77 11.85 14.59
C LEU A 251 6.55 12.52 13.24
N ARG A 252 7.55 13.21 12.71
CA ARG A 252 7.47 13.87 11.42
C ARG A 252 7.22 12.87 10.29
N THR A 253 7.99 11.77 10.26
CA THR A 253 7.86 10.75 9.21
C THR A 253 6.49 10.09 9.23
N MET A 254 5.97 9.78 10.42
CA MET A 254 4.64 9.18 10.55
C MET A 254 3.51 10.16 10.24
N ALA A 255 3.67 11.45 10.54
CA ALA A 255 2.73 12.47 10.10
C ALA A 255 2.65 12.56 8.57
N PHE A 256 3.80 12.57 7.87
CA PHE A 256 3.84 12.56 6.41
C PHE A 256 3.29 11.25 5.83
N SER A 257 3.70 10.10 6.37
CA SER A 257 3.21 8.77 5.97
C SER A 257 1.69 8.68 6.08
N GLY A 258 1.16 9.01 7.25
CA GLY A 258 -0.28 9.01 7.50
C GLY A 258 -1.02 10.05 6.67
N GLY A 259 -0.44 11.23 6.48
CA GLY A 259 -1.02 12.29 5.65
C GLY A 259 -1.18 11.84 4.19
N ILE A 260 -0.18 11.20 3.61
CA ILE A 260 -0.26 10.64 2.24
C ILE A 260 -1.34 9.55 2.18
N CYS A 261 -1.39 8.64 3.16
CA CYS A 261 -2.47 7.64 3.23
C CYS A 261 -3.85 8.29 3.37
N GLY A 262 -3.97 9.38 4.14
CA GLY A 262 -5.22 10.13 4.27
C GLY A 262 -5.69 10.80 2.98
N ILE A 263 -4.75 11.29 2.15
CA ILE A 263 -5.06 11.80 0.80
C ILE A 263 -5.69 10.69 -0.06
N ALA A 264 -5.22 9.44 0.04
CA ALA A 264 -5.83 8.32 -0.66
C ALA A 264 -7.30 8.12 -0.26
N GLY A 265 -7.61 8.27 1.03
CA GLY A 265 -8.99 8.20 1.53
C GLY A 265 -9.89 9.29 0.96
N MET A 266 -9.39 10.54 0.92
CA MET A 266 -10.11 11.65 0.28
C MET A 266 -10.34 11.37 -1.20
N VAL A 267 -9.30 10.95 -1.94
CA VAL A 267 -9.39 10.64 -3.38
C VAL A 267 -10.36 9.49 -3.65
N GLN A 268 -10.38 8.46 -2.81
CA GLN A 268 -11.31 7.34 -2.96
C GLN A 268 -12.75 7.79 -2.73
N ALA A 269 -13.02 8.51 -1.63
CA ALA A 269 -14.35 8.96 -1.28
C ALA A 269 -14.92 9.97 -2.29
N SER A 270 -14.12 10.95 -2.77
CA SER A 270 -14.57 12.01 -3.67
C SER A 270 -14.43 11.69 -5.16
N GLY A 271 -13.56 10.75 -5.54
CA GLY A 271 -13.29 10.41 -6.93
C GLY A 271 -13.93 9.11 -7.40
N SER A 272 -14.00 8.10 -6.52
CA SER A 272 -14.47 6.76 -6.87
C SER A 272 -15.85 6.45 -6.33
N ASP A 273 -16.04 6.59 -5.01
CA ASP A 273 -17.25 6.15 -4.32
C ASP A 273 -18.34 7.23 -4.30
N LEU A 274 -17.93 8.49 -4.38
CA LEU A 274 -18.80 9.69 -4.32
C LEU A 274 -19.66 9.74 -3.04
N THR A 275 -19.20 9.06 -2.00
CA THR A 275 -19.79 8.98 -0.67
C THR A 275 -18.75 8.34 0.28
N LEU A 276 -19.02 8.37 1.57
CA LEU A 276 -18.21 7.63 2.54
C LEU A 276 -18.85 6.26 2.81
N THR A 277 -18.13 5.20 2.48
CA THR A 277 -18.56 3.81 2.72
C THR A 277 -17.65 3.13 3.75
N THR A 278 -18.15 2.10 4.42
CA THR A 278 -17.33 1.27 5.33
C THR A 278 -16.22 0.51 4.59
N SER A 279 -16.33 0.40 3.27
CA SER A 279 -15.35 -0.25 2.39
C SER A 279 -14.45 0.76 1.66
N VAL A 280 -14.40 2.03 2.10
CA VAL A 280 -13.60 3.09 1.43
C VAL A 280 -12.13 2.75 1.29
N ALA A 281 -11.56 2.01 2.25
CA ALA A 281 -10.20 1.50 2.16
C ALA A 281 -10.16 0.08 1.57
N GLY A 282 -11.17 -0.77 1.81
CA GLY A 282 -11.37 -2.06 1.16
C GLY A 282 -10.18 -3.03 1.20
N GLY A 283 -9.30 -2.94 2.22
CA GLY A 283 -8.09 -3.74 2.32
C GLY A 283 -6.89 -3.19 1.53
N VAL A 284 -7.08 -2.09 0.81
CA VAL A 284 -6.02 -1.47 -0.02
C VAL A 284 -4.82 -1.04 0.81
N GLY A 285 -5.01 -0.64 2.07
CA GLY A 285 -3.90 -0.31 2.98
C GLY A 285 -2.96 -1.49 3.21
N PHE A 286 -3.47 -2.73 3.29
CA PHE A 286 -2.64 -3.93 3.39
C PHE A 286 -1.95 -4.26 2.06
N THR A 287 -2.68 -4.18 0.95
CA THR A 287 -2.11 -4.39 -0.39
C THR A 287 -1.03 -3.34 -0.71
N ALA A 288 -1.18 -2.11 -0.27
CA ALA A 288 -0.18 -1.05 -0.43
C ALA A 288 1.16 -1.38 0.27
N ILE A 289 1.12 -2.08 1.42
CA ILE A 289 2.33 -2.58 2.08
C ILE A 289 3.07 -3.55 1.15
N ILE A 290 2.32 -4.44 0.52
CA ILE A 290 2.85 -5.44 -0.41
C ILE A 290 3.49 -4.75 -1.62
N VAL A 291 2.77 -3.80 -2.23
CA VAL A 291 3.26 -2.99 -3.34
C VAL A 291 4.56 -2.26 -2.98
N ALA A 292 4.61 -1.65 -1.79
CA ALA A 292 5.80 -0.93 -1.32
C ALA A 292 7.02 -1.86 -1.18
N TRP A 293 6.83 -3.05 -0.62
CA TRP A 293 7.90 -4.04 -0.48
C TRP A 293 8.34 -4.61 -1.83
N LEU A 294 7.42 -4.94 -2.70
CA LEU A 294 7.72 -5.46 -4.04
C LEU A 294 8.52 -4.43 -4.87
N ALA A 295 8.18 -3.15 -4.73
CA ALA A 295 8.91 -2.03 -5.32
C ALA A 295 10.21 -1.67 -4.57
N GLN A 296 10.57 -2.40 -3.51
CA GLN A 296 11.76 -2.15 -2.68
C GLN A 296 11.80 -0.73 -2.10
N LEU A 297 10.66 -0.22 -1.70
CA LEU A 297 10.49 1.12 -1.14
C LEU A 297 11.02 2.23 -2.08
N ASN A 298 10.97 1.99 -3.39
CA ASN A 298 11.35 2.96 -4.41
C ASN A 298 10.08 3.58 -5.01
N PRO A 299 9.89 4.92 -4.94
CA PRO A 299 8.67 5.57 -5.42
C PRO A 299 8.34 5.33 -6.90
N VAL A 300 9.35 5.28 -7.77
CA VAL A 300 9.15 4.97 -9.20
C VAL A 300 8.75 3.50 -9.38
N GLY A 301 9.39 2.59 -8.62
CA GLY A 301 9.01 1.18 -8.60
C GLY A 301 7.57 0.96 -8.12
N ILE A 302 7.11 1.75 -7.14
CA ILE A 302 5.73 1.71 -6.62
C ILE A 302 4.73 2.04 -7.71
N LEU A 303 5.00 3.05 -8.55
CA LEU A 303 4.13 3.39 -9.68
C LEU A 303 3.96 2.19 -10.63
N VAL A 304 5.07 1.54 -11.00
CA VAL A 304 5.04 0.37 -11.91
C VAL A 304 4.29 -0.81 -11.27
N VAL A 305 4.62 -1.12 -10.01
CA VAL A 305 4.00 -2.24 -9.31
C VAL A 305 2.51 -2.01 -9.07
N SER A 306 2.09 -0.80 -8.64
CA SER A 306 0.68 -0.44 -8.49
C SER A 306 -0.10 -0.58 -9.80
N PHE A 307 0.53 -0.21 -10.92
CA PHE A 307 -0.09 -0.38 -12.24
C PHE A 307 -0.26 -1.86 -12.59
N LEU A 308 0.77 -2.69 -12.36
CA LEU A 308 0.68 -4.13 -12.62
C LEU A 308 -0.41 -4.81 -11.76
N PHE A 309 -0.54 -4.41 -10.48
CA PHE A 309 -1.61 -4.90 -9.62
C PHE A 309 -3.00 -4.46 -10.11
N ALA A 310 -3.13 -3.21 -10.56
CA ALA A 310 -4.37 -2.72 -11.14
C ALA A 310 -4.75 -3.47 -12.44
N VAL A 311 -3.77 -3.86 -13.25
CA VAL A 311 -3.98 -4.72 -14.43
C VAL A 311 -4.50 -6.10 -14.01
N LEU A 312 -3.91 -6.70 -12.97
CA LEU A 312 -4.38 -7.98 -12.43
C LEU A 312 -5.82 -7.88 -11.90
N GLU A 313 -6.12 -6.85 -11.12
CA GLU A 313 -7.44 -6.63 -10.52
C GLU A 313 -8.51 -6.36 -11.59
N LYS A 314 -8.22 -5.49 -12.57
CA LYS A 314 -9.10 -5.26 -13.71
C LYS A 314 -9.29 -6.51 -14.56
N GLY A 315 -8.19 -7.21 -14.83
CA GLY A 315 -8.22 -8.46 -15.58
C GLY A 315 -9.05 -9.55 -14.90
N SER A 316 -8.98 -9.62 -13.58
CA SER A 316 -9.78 -10.50 -12.73
C SER A 316 -11.29 -10.30 -12.92
N THR A 317 -11.73 -9.05 -12.92
CA THR A 317 -13.15 -8.71 -13.15
C THR A 317 -13.63 -9.17 -14.54
N VAL A 318 -12.77 -9.05 -15.56
CA VAL A 318 -13.07 -9.53 -16.92
C VAL A 318 -13.02 -11.05 -16.98
N MET A 319 -12.07 -11.68 -16.31
CA MET A 319 -11.95 -13.13 -16.20
C MET A 319 -13.19 -13.75 -15.54
N GLN A 320 -13.71 -13.14 -14.48
CA GLN A 320 -14.97 -13.56 -13.86
C GLN A 320 -16.14 -13.54 -14.84
N SER A 321 -16.26 -12.48 -15.63
CA SER A 321 -17.32 -12.34 -16.62
C SER A 321 -17.15 -13.27 -17.83
N ALA A 322 -15.92 -13.55 -18.26
CA ALA A 322 -15.63 -14.33 -19.47
C ALA A 322 -15.59 -15.85 -19.21
N HIS A 323 -15.10 -16.27 -18.04
CA HIS A 323 -14.87 -17.68 -17.71
C HIS A 323 -15.70 -18.18 -16.53
N GLY A 324 -16.50 -17.33 -15.88
CA GLY A 324 -17.27 -17.70 -14.68
C GLY A 324 -16.40 -17.96 -13.44
N LEU A 325 -15.12 -17.56 -13.46
CA LEU A 325 -14.19 -17.72 -12.35
C LEU A 325 -14.55 -16.76 -11.22
N SER A 326 -14.40 -17.20 -9.97
CA SER A 326 -14.57 -16.33 -8.82
C SER A 326 -13.57 -15.18 -8.82
N ALA A 327 -13.98 -13.97 -8.40
CA ALA A 327 -13.08 -12.83 -8.19
C ALA A 327 -11.93 -13.18 -7.24
N TYR A 328 -12.16 -14.01 -6.24
CA TYR A 328 -11.14 -14.51 -5.30
C TYR A 328 -10.03 -15.33 -5.97
N SER A 329 -10.25 -15.87 -7.17
CA SER A 329 -9.18 -16.54 -7.92
C SER A 329 -8.04 -15.60 -8.29
N ALA A 330 -8.34 -14.31 -8.50
CA ALA A 330 -7.32 -13.30 -8.73
C ALA A 330 -6.54 -12.95 -7.46
N ASP A 331 -7.22 -12.91 -6.31
CA ASP A 331 -6.56 -12.68 -5.02
C ASP A 331 -5.57 -13.83 -4.73
N VAL A 332 -5.94 -15.07 -5.07
CA VAL A 332 -5.03 -16.23 -4.98
C VAL A 332 -3.84 -16.08 -5.93
N LEU A 333 -4.06 -15.69 -7.20
CA LEU A 333 -2.98 -15.44 -8.15
C LEU A 333 -2.05 -14.32 -7.67
N GLN A 334 -2.61 -13.24 -7.13
CA GLN A 334 -1.86 -12.16 -6.52
C GLN A 334 -1.02 -12.65 -5.33
N GLY A 335 -1.61 -13.48 -4.46
CA GLY A 335 -0.90 -14.12 -3.34
C GLY A 335 0.26 -15.01 -3.81
N ILE A 336 0.08 -15.80 -4.87
CA ILE A 336 1.12 -16.63 -5.48
C ILE A 336 2.27 -15.75 -6.00
N ILE A 337 1.96 -14.69 -6.74
CA ILE A 337 2.98 -13.76 -7.26
C ILE A 337 3.79 -13.17 -6.12
N LEU A 338 3.12 -12.73 -5.07
CA LEU A 338 3.75 -12.20 -3.87
C LEU A 338 4.69 -13.20 -3.20
N PHE A 339 4.21 -14.42 -2.98
CA PHE A 339 4.99 -15.47 -2.34
C PHE A 339 6.32 -15.71 -3.09
N PHE A 340 6.28 -15.83 -4.41
CA PHE A 340 7.47 -16.05 -5.20
C PHE A 340 8.42 -14.84 -5.21
N VAL A 341 7.88 -13.63 -5.29
CA VAL A 341 8.73 -12.42 -5.32
C VAL A 341 9.36 -12.14 -3.96
N LEU A 342 8.61 -12.28 -2.86
CA LEU A 342 9.18 -12.18 -1.51
C LEU A 342 10.15 -13.30 -1.22
N GLY A 343 9.85 -14.53 -1.66
CA GLY A 343 10.77 -15.67 -1.57
C GLY A 343 12.09 -15.41 -2.31
N CYS A 344 12.03 -14.78 -3.48
CA CYS A 344 13.25 -14.38 -4.20
C CYS A 344 14.11 -13.40 -3.41
N GLU A 345 13.51 -12.42 -2.73
CA GLU A 345 14.26 -11.45 -1.92
C GLU A 345 15.04 -12.14 -0.79
N PHE A 346 14.48 -13.22 -0.21
CA PHE A 346 15.19 -14.07 0.72
C PHE A 346 16.47 -14.67 0.09
N PHE A 347 16.38 -15.24 -1.11
CA PHE A 347 17.54 -15.83 -1.81
C PHE A 347 18.53 -14.78 -2.32
N VAL A 348 18.11 -13.55 -2.51
CA VAL A 348 18.99 -12.43 -2.81
C VAL A 348 19.87 -12.09 -1.60
N ARG A 349 19.28 -12.06 -0.39
CA ARG A 349 19.95 -11.62 0.84
C ARG A 349 20.70 -12.73 1.57
N TYR A 350 20.25 -13.99 1.46
CA TYR A 350 20.77 -15.12 2.19
C TYR A 350 21.25 -16.24 1.27
N LYS A 351 22.16 -17.06 1.75
CA LYS A 351 22.62 -18.30 1.13
C LYS A 351 22.52 -19.46 2.11
N PHE A 352 22.18 -20.62 1.59
CA PHE A 352 22.32 -21.86 2.33
C PHE A 352 23.76 -22.35 2.22
N VAL A 353 24.41 -22.54 3.34
CA VAL A 353 25.74 -23.13 3.41
C VAL A 353 25.59 -24.51 4.05
N THR A 354 25.90 -25.55 3.29
CA THR A 354 25.94 -26.92 3.80
C THR A 354 27.27 -27.16 4.47
N ARG A 355 27.26 -27.86 5.59
CA ARG A 355 28.48 -28.31 6.27
C ARG A 355 29.29 -29.16 5.29
N ARG A 356 30.44 -28.65 4.83
CA ARG A 356 31.42 -29.48 4.13
C ARG A 356 31.89 -30.54 5.12
N LYS A 357 31.68 -31.84 4.83
CA LYS A 357 32.31 -32.92 5.55
C LYS A 357 33.84 -32.66 5.49
N GLY A 358 34.44 -32.51 6.63
CA GLY A 358 35.85 -32.17 6.75
C GLY A 358 36.72 -33.07 5.90
N GLY A 359 37.52 -32.47 5.02
CA GLY A 359 38.77 -33.06 4.62
C GLY A 359 39.72 -32.94 5.78
N HIS A 360 40.05 -34.04 6.40
CA HIS A 360 41.25 -34.14 7.19
C HIS A 360 42.46 -33.86 6.26
N ALA A 361 43.23 -32.85 6.54
CA ALA A 361 44.60 -32.72 6.17
C ALA A 361 45.37 -32.26 7.41
#